data_fe01329f62318859b0651c6fbcf5a1f4
#
_entry.id   fe01329f62318859b0651c6fbcf5a1f4
#
_cell.length_a   1.000
_cell.length_b   1.000
_cell.length_c   1.000
_cell.angle_alpha   90.00
_cell.angle_beta   90.00
_cell.angle_gamma   90.00
#
_symmetry.space_group_name_H-M   'P 1'
#
loop_
_entity.id
_entity.type
_entity.pdbx_description
1 polymer ?
#
loop_
_entity_poly.entity_id
_entity_poly.type
_entity_poly.pdbx_seq_one_letter_code
_entity_poly.pdbx_strand_id
1 'polypeptide(L)'
;MIETHLNIDGYPIIISDTAGIRDSQDEIEKKGIKLSLNRAEEADLKLVVVDAKSLDFTDVLKGLLDENAILVINKSDLLEKDIDLEIKKTNHVLISIKENKNIEELILKIKNNLKNKFLTSDDILITRERHRQHLQQCLDHLNNFNQKKEIEDFDKAAEDLRLATRHLGMIVGKVDVEEILGSIFKDFCIGK
;
A
#
# COMPACT_ATOMS: atom_id res chain seq x y z
N MET A 1 -9.74 0.21 14.11
CA MET A 1 -9.34 0.17 12.68
C MET A 1 -7.87 -0.10 12.64
N ILE A 2 -7.44 -1.11 11.90
CA ILE A 2 -6.03 -1.52 11.79
C ILE A 2 -5.60 -1.19 10.37
N GLU A 3 -4.50 -0.44 10.24
CA GLU A 3 -3.86 -0.18 8.94
C GLU A 3 -2.60 -1.05 8.85
N THR A 4 -2.44 -1.72 7.73
CA THR A 4 -1.27 -2.56 7.46
C THR A 4 -0.59 -2.08 6.19
N HIS A 5 0.71 -1.82 6.27
CA HIS A 5 1.53 -1.41 5.14
C HIS A 5 2.14 -2.63 4.47
N LEU A 6 1.90 -2.79 3.20
CA LEU A 6 2.44 -3.87 2.38
C LEU A 6 3.18 -3.30 1.17
N ASN A 7 4.07 -4.12 0.61
CA ASN A 7 4.69 -3.84 -0.67
C ASN A 7 4.38 -4.99 -1.63
N ILE A 8 3.67 -4.69 -2.72
CA ILE A 8 3.38 -5.67 -3.77
C ILE A 8 4.11 -5.25 -5.05
N ASP A 9 5.17 -5.95 -5.42
CA ASP A 9 6.00 -5.69 -6.61
C ASP A 9 6.51 -4.23 -6.72
N GLY A 10 6.92 -3.64 -5.59
CA GLY A 10 7.40 -2.26 -5.53
C GLY A 10 6.31 -1.21 -5.36
N TYR A 11 5.04 -1.61 -5.31
CA TYR A 11 3.93 -0.69 -5.00
C TYR A 11 3.67 -0.68 -3.50
N PRO A 12 3.84 0.46 -2.81
CA PRO A 12 3.44 0.59 -1.42
C PRO A 12 1.91 0.61 -1.35
N ILE A 13 1.35 -0.26 -0.52
CA ILE A 13 -0.09 -0.40 -0.32
C ILE A 13 -0.40 -0.24 1.15
N ILE A 14 -1.44 0.53 1.45
CA ILE A 14 -2.01 0.63 2.79
C ILE A 14 -3.34 -0.12 2.77
N ILE A 15 -3.41 -1.22 3.50
CA ILE A 15 -4.65 -1.95 3.69
C ILE A 15 -5.30 -1.45 4.97
N SER A 16 -6.54 -0.96 4.85
CA SER A 16 -7.36 -0.58 6.00
C SER A 16 -8.41 -1.66 6.22
N ASP A 17 -8.36 -2.30 7.39
CA ASP A 17 -9.44 -3.22 7.80
C ASP A 17 -10.64 -2.40 8.25
N THR A 18 -11.79 -2.65 7.65
CA THR A 18 -13.05 -1.98 7.95
C THR A 18 -13.97 -2.91 8.72
N ALA A 19 -14.77 -2.35 9.64
CA ALA A 19 -15.81 -3.11 10.32
C ALA A 19 -16.77 -3.72 9.30
N GLY A 20 -17.19 -4.98 9.53
CA GLY A 20 -18.11 -5.67 8.64
C GLY A 20 -19.40 -4.87 8.43
N ILE A 21 -19.79 -4.70 7.16
CA ILE A 21 -21.02 -4.00 6.79
C ILE A 21 -22.18 -4.98 6.95
N ARG A 22 -22.95 -4.83 8.03
CA ARG A 22 -24.15 -5.62 8.33
C ARG A 22 -25.27 -4.68 8.67
N ASP A 23 -26.51 -5.09 8.41
CA ASP A 23 -27.66 -4.38 8.94
C ASP A 23 -27.68 -4.49 10.47
N SER A 24 -27.52 -3.38 11.16
CA SER A 24 -27.53 -3.31 12.61
C SER A 24 -28.50 -2.24 13.09
N GLN A 25 -29.15 -2.52 14.22
CA GLN A 25 -29.99 -1.54 14.92
C GLN A 25 -29.20 -0.70 15.95
N ASP A 26 -27.97 -1.11 16.26
CA ASP A 26 -27.12 -0.42 17.24
C ASP A 26 -26.51 0.86 16.63
N GLU A 27 -26.64 1.99 17.34
CA GLU A 27 -26.14 3.30 16.92
C GLU A 27 -24.60 3.33 16.79
N ILE A 28 -23.88 2.57 17.62
CA ILE A 28 -22.42 2.50 17.58
C ILE A 28 -21.97 1.76 16.32
N GLU A 29 -22.67 0.67 16.00
CA GLU A 29 -22.38 -0.13 14.81
C GLU A 29 -22.74 0.63 13.53
N LYS A 30 -23.85 1.38 13.51
CA LYS A 30 -24.20 2.29 12.40
C LYS A 30 -23.14 3.36 12.14
N LYS A 31 -22.55 3.93 13.19
CA LYS A 31 -21.44 4.88 13.04
C LYS A 31 -20.20 4.22 12.46
N GLY A 32 -19.89 2.99 12.89
CA GLY A 32 -18.79 2.19 12.34
C GLY A 32 -19.00 1.89 10.86
N ILE A 33 -20.19 1.46 10.46
CA ILE A 33 -20.55 1.18 9.07
C ILE A 33 -20.41 2.44 8.20
N LYS A 34 -20.91 3.59 8.66
CA LYS A 34 -20.78 4.87 7.95
C LYS A 34 -19.33 5.26 7.75
N LEU A 35 -18.48 5.06 8.76
CA LEU A 35 -17.04 5.34 8.65
C LEU A 35 -16.37 4.39 7.64
N SER A 36 -16.76 3.11 7.63
CA SER A 36 -16.28 2.12 6.67
C SER A 36 -16.67 2.46 5.23
N LEU A 37 -17.91 2.94 5.01
CA LEU A 37 -18.38 3.37 3.70
C LEU A 37 -17.63 4.59 3.19
N ASN A 38 -17.41 5.61 4.01
CA ASN A 38 -16.64 6.80 3.64
C ASN A 38 -15.20 6.41 3.23
N ARG A 39 -14.59 5.50 3.99
CA ARG A 39 -13.24 4.99 3.64
C ARG A 39 -13.22 4.18 2.34
N ALA A 40 -14.28 3.42 2.08
CA ALA A 40 -14.41 2.69 0.82
C ALA A 40 -14.54 3.65 -0.38
N GLU A 41 -15.19 4.80 -0.21
CA GLU A 41 -15.28 5.84 -1.24
C GLU A 41 -13.93 6.50 -1.53
N GLU A 42 -13.09 6.67 -0.50
CA GLU A 42 -11.75 7.28 -0.62
C GLU A 42 -10.68 6.27 -1.10
N ALA A 43 -10.98 4.97 -1.09
CA ALA A 43 -10.02 3.93 -1.42
C ALA A 43 -9.73 3.85 -2.92
N ASP A 44 -8.46 3.67 -3.28
CA ASP A 44 -8.05 3.41 -4.66
C ASP A 44 -8.55 2.07 -5.19
N LEU A 45 -8.65 1.08 -4.34
CA LEU A 45 -9.15 -0.25 -4.64
C LEU A 45 -9.96 -0.79 -3.47
N LYS A 46 -11.15 -1.32 -3.75
CA LYS A 46 -12.04 -1.95 -2.79
C LYS A 46 -11.99 -3.46 -2.93
N LEU A 47 -11.76 -4.17 -1.84
CA LEU A 47 -11.94 -5.61 -1.76
C LEU A 47 -13.23 -5.89 -0.98
N VAL A 48 -14.30 -6.23 -1.68
CA VAL A 48 -15.59 -6.58 -1.09
C VAL A 48 -15.59 -8.07 -0.80
N VAL A 49 -15.39 -8.45 0.47
CA VAL A 49 -15.24 -9.86 0.87
C VAL A 49 -16.58 -10.39 1.38
N VAL A 50 -17.04 -11.48 0.76
CA VAL A 50 -18.28 -12.18 1.14
C VAL A 50 -18.02 -13.67 1.36
N ASP A 51 -18.88 -14.30 2.17
CA ASP A 51 -18.85 -15.74 2.40
C ASP A 51 -19.65 -16.47 1.30
N ALA A 52 -19.10 -17.51 0.69
CA ALA A 52 -19.76 -18.30 -0.32
C ALA A 52 -21.05 -18.97 0.15
N LYS A 53 -21.19 -19.25 1.45
CA LYS A 53 -22.41 -19.82 2.05
C LYS A 53 -23.56 -18.83 2.22
N SER A 54 -23.19 -17.57 2.53
CA SER A 54 -24.13 -16.49 2.76
C SER A 54 -23.87 -15.38 1.74
N LEU A 55 -24.16 -15.67 0.47
CA LEU A 55 -24.12 -14.68 -0.60
C LEU A 55 -25.24 -13.64 -0.44
N ASP A 56 -25.41 -13.12 0.80
CA ASP A 56 -26.33 -12.03 1.09
C ASP A 56 -25.80 -10.74 0.48
N PHE A 57 -26.11 -10.56 -0.78
CA PHE A 57 -25.84 -9.33 -1.52
C PHE A 57 -26.86 -8.27 -1.10
N THR A 58 -26.55 -7.60 0.01
CA THR A 58 -27.32 -6.41 0.42
C THR A 58 -27.15 -5.31 -0.63
N ASP A 59 -28.14 -4.44 -0.77
CA ASP A 59 -28.06 -3.31 -1.71
C ASP A 59 -26.86 -2.39 -1.41
N VAL A 60 -26.42 -2.34 -0.15
CA VAL A 60 -25.23 -1.61 0.26
C VAL A 60 -23.97 -2.22 -0.33
N LEU A 61 -23.83 -3.54 -0.33
CA LEU A 61 -22.69 -4.24 -0.93
C LEU A 61 -22.68 -4.10 -2.44
N LYS A 62 -23.86 -4.13 -3.09
CA LYS A 62 -23.99 -3.87 -4.53
C LYS A 62 -23.53 -2.47 -4.89
N GLY A 63 -23.83 -1.47 -4.05
CA GLY A 63 -23.40 -0.09 -4.23
C GLY A 63 -21.87 0.12 -4.14
N LEU A 64 -21.14 -0.80 -3.48
CA LEU A 64 -19.68 -0.76 -3.40
C LEU A 64 -18.97 -1.36 -4.62
N LEU A 65 -19.70 -2.12 -5.46
CA LEU A 65 -19.13 -2.79 -6.63
C LEU A 65 -19.12 -1.84 -7.84
N ASP A 66 -18.07 -1.05 -7.92
CA ASP A 66 -17.76 -0.21 -9.09
C ASP A 66 -16.52 -0.73 -9.84
N GLU A 67 -16.02 0.06 -10.76
CA GLU A 67 -14.81 -0.26 -11.57
C GLU A 67 -13.54 -0.44 -10.72
N ASN A 68 -13.50 0.13 -9.51
CA ASN A 68 -12.41 0.04 -8.55
C ASN A 68 -12.65 -1.02 -7.48
N ALA A 69 -13.59 -1.93 -7.68
CA ALA A 69 -13.90 -2.98 -6.74
C ALA A 69 -13.56 -4.37 -7.28
N ILE A 70 -13.08 -5.24 -6.40
CA ILE A 70 -12.97 -6.68 -6.62
C ILE A 70 -13.87 -7.39 -5.61
N LEU A 71 -14.83 -8.17 -6.10
CA LEU A 71 -15.65 -9.03 -5.27
C LEU A 71 -14.87 -10.31 -4.95
N VAL A 72 -14.57 -10.51 -3.68
CA VAL A 72 -13.84 -11.67 -3.18
C VAL A 72 -14.81 -12.62 -2.49
N ILE A 73 -15.10 -13.75 -3.10
CA ILE A 73 -15.99 -14.77 -2.55
C ILE A 73 -15.14 -15.82 -1.85
N ASN A 74 -15.05 -15.71 -0.51
CA ASN A 74 -14.26 -16.63 0.31
C ASN A 74 -15.06 -17.88 0.70
N LYS A 75 -14.36 -18.91 1.15
CA LYS A 75 -14.88 -20.23 1.47
C LYS A 75 -15.49 -20.95 0.26
N SER A 76 -14.87 -20.79 -0.91
CA SER A 76 -15.30 -21.47 -2.15
C SER A 76 -15.29 -23.00 -2.05
N ASP A 77 -14.57 -23.56 -1.08
CA ASP A 77 -14.60 -24.99 -0.71
C ASP A 77 -15.96 -25.46 -0.19
N LEU A 78 -16.83 -24.54 0.25
CA LEU A 78 -18.16 -24.82 0.75
C LEU A 78 -19.27 -24.50 -0.25
N LEU A 79 -18.93 -24.17 -1.48
CA LEU A 79 -19.88 -23.81 -2.53
C LEU A 79 -20.52 -25.10 -3.09
N GLU A 80 -21.81 -25.27 -2.84
CA GLU A 80 -22.58 -26.44 -3.34
C GLU A 80 -23.20 -26.22 -4.70
N LYS A 81 -23.35 -24.96 -5.11
CA LYS A 81 -24.00 -24.57 -6.37
C LYS A 81 -23.16 -23.54 -7.11
N ASP A 82 -23.37 -23.46 -8.42
CA ASP A 82 -22.75 -22.43 -9.23
C ASP A 82 -23.22 -21.02 -8.80
N ILE A 83 -22.32 -20.04 -8.93
CA ILE A 83 -22.63 -18.65 -8.58
C ILE A 83 -23.60 -18.02 -9.56
N ASP A 84 -24.41 -17.08 -9.07
CA ASP A 84 -25.42 -16.39 -9.86
C ASP A 84 -24.82 -15.69 -11.08
N LEU A 85 -25.61 -15.60 -12.15
CA LEU A 85 -25.23 -14.94 -13.40
C LEU A 85 -24.92 -13.44 -13.20
N GLU A 86 -25.56 -12.78 -12.26
CA GLU A 86 -25.26 -11.38 -11.94
C GLU A 86 -23.86 -11.22 -11.35
N ILE A 87 -23.46 -12.12 -10.47
CA ILE A 87 -22.13 -12.14 -9.87
C ILE A 87 -21.06 -12.43 -10.93
N LYS A 88 -21.35 -13.35 -11.86
CA LYS A 88 -20.44 -13.70 -12.96
C LYS A 88 -20.09 -12.52 -13.87
N LYS A 89 -20.93 -11.49 -13.91
CA LYS A 89 -20.69 -10.27 -14.69
C LYS A 89 -19.82 -9.25 -13.96
N THR A 90 -19.60 -9.41 -12.66
CA THR A 90 -18.77 -8.50 -11.86
C THR A 90 -17.29 -8.90 -11.92
N ASN A 91 -16.40 -7.99 -11.56
CA ASN A 91 -14.99 -8.32 -11.34
C ASN A 91 -14.86 -9.11 -10.03
N HIS A 92 -14.96 -10.44 -10.12
CA HIS A 92 -14.96 -11.31 -8.94
C HIS A 92 -13.82 -12.33 -8.95
N VAL A 93 -13.56 -12.91 -7.79
CA VAL A 93 -12.65 -14.05 -7.59
C VAL A 93 -13.19 -14.95 -6.49
N LEU A 94 -13.16 -16.27 -6.73
CA LEU A 94 -13.53 -17.30 -5.77
C LEU A 94 -12.28 -17.81 -5.07
N ILE A 95 -12.19 -17.62 -3.76
CA ILE A 95 -11.03 -18.07 -2.99
C ILE A 95 -11.44 -19.00 -1.85
N SER A 96 -10.51 -19.82 -1.37
CA SER A 96 -10.58 -20.47 -0.07
C SER A 96 -9.29 -20.21 0.68
N ILE A 97 -9.34 -19.38 1.72
CA ILE A 97 -8.19 -19.15 2.60
C ILE A 97 -7.81 -20.44 3.32
N LYS A 98 -8.81 -21.25 3.71
CA LYS A 98 -8.60 -22.53 4.40
C LYS A 98 -7.81 -23.52 3.56
N GLU A 99 -8.12 -23.61 2.26
CA GLU A 99 -7.48 -24.54 1.33
C GLU A 99 -6.34 -23.90 0.52
N ASN A 100 -6.03 -22.64 0.77
CA ASN A 100 -5.08 -21.85 0.01
C ASN A 100 -5.37 -21.82 -1.51
N LYS A 101 -6.66 -21.79 -1.88
CA LYS A 101 -7.11 -21.88 -3.27
C LYS A 101 -7.33 -20.49 -3.85
N ASN A 102 -6.80 -20.26 -5.07
CA ASN A 102 -6.95 -19.05 -5.87
C ASN A 102 -6.47 -17.74 -5.20
N ILE A 103 -5.63 -17.82 -4.16
CA ILE A 103 -5.04 -16.63 -3.52
C ILE A 103 -4.12 -15.89 -4.49
N GLU A 104 -3.36 -16.63 -5.31
CA GLU A 104 -2.48 -16.05 -6.33
C GLU A 104 -3.28 -15.30 -7.40
N GLU A 105 -4.46 -15.79 -7.78
CA GLU A 105 -5.36 -15.12 -8.73
C GLU A 105 -5.85 -13.77 -8.16
N LEU A 106 -6.21 -13.73 -6.87
CA LEU A 106 -6.59 -12.50 -6.19
C LEU A 106 -5.42 -11.49 -6.21
N ILE A 107 -4.22 -11.93 -5.86
CA ILE A 107 -3.01 -11.09 -5.88
C ILE A 107 -2.75 -10.56 -7.29
N LEU A 108 -2.89 -11.41 -8.31
CA LEU A 108 -2.70 -10.99 -9.70
C LEU A 108 -3.74 -9.95 -10.14
N LYS A 109 -5.01 -10.09 -9.74
CA LYS A 109 -6.06 -9.09 -10.01
C LYS A 109 -5.75 -7.75 -9.33
N ILE A 110 -5.29 -7.77 -8.08
CA ILE A 110 -4.84 -6.57 -7.37
C ILE A 110 -3.69 -5.90 -8.13
N LYS A 111 -2.65 -6.66 -8.50
CA LYS A 111 -1.50 -6.16 -9.26
C LYS A 111 -1.91 -5.52 -10.59
N ASN A 112 -2.81 -6.16 -11.33
CA ASN A 112 -3.27 -5.64 -12.62
C ASN A 112 -4.07 -4.34 -12.44
N ASN A 113 -4.89 -4.24 -11.40
CA ASN A 113 -5.64 -3.03 -11.10
C ASN A 113 -4.69 -1.88 -10.74
N LEU A 114 -3.68 -2.15 -9.89
CA LEU A 114 -2.64 -1.18 -9.56
C LEU A 114 -1.86 -0.74 -10.79
N LYS A 115 -1.43 -1.69 -11.64
CA LYS A 115 -0.74 -1.37 -12.89
C LYS A 115 -1.55 -0.44 -13.76
N ASN A 116 -2.82 -0.74 -14.00
CA ASN A 116 -3.68 0.07 -14.85
C ASN A 116 -3.83 1.49 -14.31
N LYS A 117 -4.04 1.66 -13.01
CA LYS A 117 -4.12 2.99 -12.37
C LYS A 117 -2.81 3.78 -12.46
N PHE A 118 -1.69 3.10 -12.26
CA PHE A 118 -0.37 3.76 -12.26
C PHE A 118 0.24 3.93 -13.66
N LEU A 119 -0.19 3.18 -14.66
CA LEU A 119 0.27 3.33 -16.05
C LEU A 119 -0.46 4.46 -16.80
N THR A 120 -1.64 4.85 -16.35
CA THR A 120 -2.43 5.93 -16.99
C THR A 120 -1.96 7.34 -16.63
N SER A 121 -1.05 7.49 -15.65
CA SER A 121 -0.47 8.80 -15.35
C SER A 121 1.00 8.84 -15.79
N ASP A 122 1.26 9.50 -16.91
CA ASP A 122 2.60 9.77 -17.44
C ASP A 122 3.51 10.44 -16.38
N ASP A 123 2.93 11.20 -15.47
CA ASP A 123 3.61 11.81 -14.33
C ASP A 123 4.22 10.80 -13.35
N ILE A 124 3.63 9.60 -13.21
CA ILE A 124 4.11 8.59 -12.26
C ILE A 124 5.35 7.86 -12.79
N LEU A 125 5.46 7.65 -14.10
CA LEU A 125 6.66 7.08 -14.72
C LEU A 125 7.87 7.99 -14.54
N ILE A 126 7.71 9.28 -14.76
CA ILE A 126 8.75 10.31 -14.55
C ILE A 126 9.13 10.37 -13.06
N THR A 127 8.15 10.35 -12.17
CA THR A 127 8.36 10.38 -10.73
C THR A 127 9.12 9.15 -10.24
N ARG A 128 8.82 7.96 -10.75
CA ARG A 128 9.49 6.71 -10.37
C ARG A 128 10.94 6.66 -10.86
N GLU A 129 11.21 7.02 -12.10
CA GLU A 129 12.57 7.04 -12.62
C GLU A 129 13.42 8.07 -11.87
N ARG A 130 12.88 9.25 -11.61
CA ARG A 130 13.54 10.28 -10.79
C ARG A 130 13.77 9.79 -9.36
N HIS A 131 12.80 9.14 -8.72
CA HIS A 131 12.96 8.57 -7.39
C HIS A 131 14.02 7.48 -7.38
N ARG A 132 14.04 6.61 -8.40
CA ARG A 132 15.06 5.56 -8.53
C ARG A 132 16.45 6.16 -8.69
N GLN A 133 16.61 7.20 -9.49
CA GLN A 133 17.88 7.90 -9.66
C GLN A 133 18.35 8.53 -8.33
N HIS A 134 17.47 9.20 -7.61
CA HIS A 134 17.81 9.75 -6.30
C HIS A 134 18.15 8.68 -5.27
N LEU A 135 17.44 7.56 -5.25
CA LEU A 135 17.78 6.42 -4.37
C LEU A 135 19.15 5.84 -4.72
N GLN A 136 19.46 5.68 -6.01
CA GLN A 136 20.76 5.19 -6.44
C GLN A 136 21.88 6.14 -6.02
N GLN A 137 21.71 7.45 -6.24
CA GLN A 137 22.68 8.46 -5.83
C GLN A 137 22.86 8.51 -4.30
N CYS A 138 21.77 8.37 -3.54
CA CYS A 138 21.83 8.25 -2.10
C CYS A 138 22.66 7.02 -1.68
N LEU A 139 22.44 5.88 -2.30
CA LEU A 139 23.18 4.64 -2.02
C LEU A 139 24.67 4.79 -2.37
N ASP A 140 24.99 5.41 -3.48
CA ASP A 140 26.36 5.64 -3.91
C ASP A 140 27.13 6.52 -2.92
N HIS A 141 26.51 7.59 -2.43
CA HIS A 141 27.08 8.45 -1.39
C HIS A 141 27.25 7.74 -0.05
N LEU A 142 26.29 6.90 0.36
CA LEU A 142 26.43 6.07 1.58
C LEU A 142 27.56 5.04 1.45
N ASN A 143 27.74 4.46 0.29
CA ASN A 143 28.86 3.54 0.02
C ASN A 143 30.21 4.28 0.08
N ASN A 144 30.30 5.48 -0.50
CA ASN A 144 31.48 6.32 -0.41
C ASN A 144 31.79 6.72 1.03
N PHE A 145 30.77 7.09 1.83
CA PHE A 145 30.91 7.34 3.25
C PHE A 145 31.51 6.13 3.99
N ASN A 146 30.98 4.93 3.77
CA ASN A 146 31.44 3.71 4.42
C ASN A 146 32.88 3.32 4.06
N GLN A 147 33.39 3.77 2.91
CA GLN A 147 34.78 3.50 2.51
C GLN A 147 35.79 4.45 3.16
N LYS A 148 35.36 5.61 3.64
CA LYS A 148 36.21 6.62 4.25
C LYS A 148 36.32 6.37 5.77
N LYS A 149 37.26 5.51 6.16
CA LYS A 149 37.45 5.11 7.57
C LYS A 149 38.57 5.86 8.29
N GLU A 150 39.33 6.71 7.60
CA GLU A 150 40.47 7.41 8.18
C GLU A 150 40.10 8.83 8.62
N ILE A 151 40.74 9.29 9.70
CA ILE A 151 40.47 10.59 10.33
C ILE A 151 40.67 11.77 9.36
N GLU A 152 41.58 11.65 8.39
CA GLU A 152 41.89 12.70 7.40
C GLU A 152 40.77 12.93 6.36
N ASP A 153 39.79 12.03 6.26
CA ASP A 153 38.70 12.11 5.28
C ASP A 153 37.33 12.50 5.90
N PHE A 154 37.29 12.98 7.15
CA PHE A 154 36.04 13.32 7.83
C PHE A 154 35.21 14.37 7.10
N ASP A 155 35.84 15.41 6.53
CA ASP A 155 35.11 16.45 5.79
C ASP A 155 34.43 15.87 4.54
N LYS A 156 35.12 14.97 3.83
CA LYS A 156 34.59 14.30 2.66
C LYS A 156 33.50 13.29 3.03
N ALA A 157 33.66 12.59 4.16
CA ALA A 157 32.64 11.68 4.68
C ALA A 157 31.37 12.44 5.10
N ALA A 158 31.52 13.59 5.77
CA ALA A 158 30.38 14.44 6.13
C ALA A 158 29.65 14.96 4.89
N GLU A 159 30.38 15.33 3.82
CA GLU A 159 29.78 15.78 2.56
C GLU A 159 29.02 14.64 1.86
N ASP A 160 29.55 13.41 1.83
CA ASP A 160 28.82 12.27 1.28
C ASP A 160 27.51 12.00 2.04
N LEU A 161 27.54 12.09 3.36
CA LEU A 161 26.34 11.93 4.18
C LEU A 161 25.31 13.03 3.90
N ARG A 162 25.78 14.29 3.75
CA ARG A 162 24.94 15.43 3.37
C ARG A 162 24.28 15.22 1.99
N LEU A 163 25.03 14.75 1.01
CA LEU A 163 24.53 14.47 -0.34
C LEU A 163 23.53 13.30 -0.33
N ALA A 164 23.82 12.22 0.39
CA ALA A 164 22.90 11.12 0.56
C ALA A 164 21.53 11.58 1.13
N THR A 165 21.58 12.38 2.19
CA THR A 165 20.37 12.95 2.84
C THR A 165 19.62 13.89 1.90
N ARG A 166 20.34 14.71 1.11
CA ARG A 166 19.72 15.59 0.11
C ARG A 166 18.95 14.80 -0.94
N HIS A 167 19.55 13.71 -1.48
CA HIS A 167 18.88 12.87 -2.48
C HIS A 167 17.63 12.19 -1.89
N LEU A 168 17.69 11.73 -0.65
CA LEU A 168 16.52 11.18 0.05
C LEU A 168 15.43 12.23 0.24
N GLY A 169 15.79 13.45 0.62
CA GLY A 169 14.88 14.59 0.78
C GLY A 169 14.15 14.96 -0.51
N MET A 170 14.80 14.81 -1.68
CA MET A 170 14.17 15.08 -2.98
C MET A 170 13.05 14.08 -3.33
N ILE A 171 13.03 12.91 -2.71
CA ILE A 171 11.98 11.89 -2.91
C ILE A 171 10.75 12.20 -2.05
N VAL A 172 10.96 12.54 -0.77
CA VAL A 172 9.88 12.73 0.20
C VAL A 172 9.35 14.17 0.27
N GLY A 173 9.97 15.11 -0.44
CA GLY A 173 9.57 16.53 -0.45
C GLY A 173 9.77 17.21 0.90
N LYS A 174 10.79 18.06 1.03
CA LYS A 174 11.16 18.81 2.24
C LYS A 174 11.50 17.96 3.47
N VAL A 175 12.63 17.32 3.43
CA VAL A 175 13.37 16.97 4.65
C VAL A 175 14.34 18.11 4.90
N ASP A 176 14.27 18.74 6.07
CA ASP A 176 15.30 19.69 6.50
C ASP A 176 16.58 18.90 6.77
N VAL A 177 17.48 18.97 5.79
CA VAL A 177 18.76 18.23 5.82
C VAL A 177 19.59 18.64 7.03
N GLU A 178 19.47 19.90 7.48
CA GLU A 178 20.20 20.42 8.64
C GLU A 178 19.69 19.85 9.95
N GLU A 179 18.39 19.60 10.07
CA GLU A 179 17.80 18.98 11.26
C GLU A 179 18.25 17.51 11.41
N ILE A 180 18.28 16.75 10.31
CA ILE A 180 18.75 15.35 10.33
C ILE A 180 20.25 15.28 10.63
N LEU A 181 21.06 16.12 9.99
CA LEU A 181 22.50 16.18 10.24
C LEU A 181 22.78 16.64 11.69
N GLY A 182 22.02 17.61 12.20
CA GLY A 182 22.13 18.07 13.58
C GLY A 182 21.85 16.96 14.59
N SER A 183 20.89 16.07 14.33
CA SER A 183 20.60 14.92 15.19
C SER A 183 21.73 13.87 15.12
N ILE A 184 22.22 13.55 13.93
CA ILE A 184 23.32 12.59 13.72
C ILE A 184 24.61 13.08 14.43
N PHE A 185 25.01 14.34 14.24
CA PHE A 185 26.22 14.88 14.87
C PHE A 185 26.09 15.05 16.38
N LYS A 186 24.87 15.24 16.90
CA LYS A 186 24.62 15.33 18.34
C LYS A 186 24.82 14.00 19.05
N ASP A 187 24.47 12.90 18.40
CA ASP A 187 24.63 11.54 18.93
C ASP A 187 26.08 11.01 18.80
N PHE A 188 26.85 11.52 17.85
CA PHE A 188 28.25 11.11 17.65
C PHE A 188 29.27 11.80 18.58
N CYS A 189 28.86 12.74 19.45
CA CYS A 189 29.78 13.44 20.40
C CYS A 189 31.10 13.90 19.76
N ILE A 190 31.09 14.41 18.55
CA ILE A 190 32.28 14.96 17.89
C ILE A 190 32.48 16.40 18.38
N GLY A 191 33.31 16.57 19.38
CA GLY A 191 33.68 17.90 19.84
C GLY A 191 33.73 18.06 21.37
N LYS A 192 34.59 17.31 22.06
CA LYS A 192 35.23 17.75 23.33
C LYS A 192 36.71 17.48 23.28
#